data_608a24c239bd89829cf74e90452ab80a
#
_entry.id   608a24c239bd89829cf74e90452ab80a
#
_cell.length_a   1.000
_cell.length_b   1.000
_cell.length_c   1.000
_cell.angle_alpha   90.00
_cell.angle_beta   90.00
_cell.angle_gamma   90.00
#
_symmetry.space_group_name_H-M   'P 1'
#
loop_
_entity.id
_entity.type
_entity.pdbx_description
1 polymer ?
#
loop_
_entity_poly.entity_id
_entity_poly.type
_entity_poly.pdbx_seq_one_letter_code
_entity_poly.pdbx_strand_id
1 'polypeptide(L)'
;MNRRLKVLVGAYACSPVRGTEYGVGWGWVEAISRYHDVWVLAGDSCRDDVEPELDRRPELRERLHFHYIPRMRYLWAERVWPPAYLYTYRHQWLKAAFEAGKRLHDEVHFDLAHQVTYVGFRVPGYLWKLDLPFVWGPIGGLEQTTWRLIPALGLGGIVHFTARNILNELDRRYSSLPKQAFRKADGRIIAATEGIRREIKRFYGNDSTVVSEVGLPPIKRESPAARGTGEPLRLLWCGNHLPGKALPFLLRALERVPTQLDWRLTILGSGPCTRKWRRLAQSGGLDGRCEWIGQAARTTVLRLMQTAHALAITSVYDLTSTVLVEALANGVPVICPDHCGFRDAITDDCGIRVDATSPRNLVRGLGNAILRLNDEGYRLKLSAGALARSEEYSWESKALKIDALYDRAVAG
;
A
#
# COMPACT_ATOMS: atom_id res chain seq x y z
N MET A 1 -11.03 30.82 -2.49
CA MET A 1 -10.39 29.98 -1.43
C MET A 1 -11.53 29.42 -0.61
N ASN A 2 -11.72 28.08 -0.64
CA ASN A 2 -12.73 27.43 0.18
C ASN A 2 -12.38 27.62 1.67
N ARG A 3 -13.39 27.66 2.52
CA ARG A 3 -13.24 27.75 3.98
C ARG A 3 -12.41 26.54 4.48
N ARG A 4 -11.42 26.76 5.35
CA ARG A 4 -10.76 25.68 6.05
C ARG A 4 -11.77 24.95 6.94
N LEU A 5 -11.80 23.63 6.79
CA LEU A 5 -12.63 22.75 7.61
C LEU A 5 -11.86 22.29 8.84
N LYS A 6 -12.57 22.03 9.92
CA LYS A 6 -12.09 21.32 11.10
C LYS A 6 -12.39 19.83 10.93
N VAL A 7 -11.35 19.04 10.73
CA VAL A 7 -11.49 17.62 10.37
C VAL A 7 -11.05 16.72 11.51
N LEU A 8 -11.91 15.82 11.97
CA LEU A 8 -11.56 14.76 12.91
C LEU A 8 -11.09 13.53 12.15
N VAL A 9 -9.84 13.12 12.33
CA VAL A 9 -9.24 11.98 11.62
C VAL A 9 -8.92 10.82 12.55
N GLY A 10 -9.47 9.64 12.27
CA GLY A 10 -9.09 8.39 12.91
C GLY A 10 -7.89 7.75 12.19
N ALA A 11 -6.71 7.82 12.78
CA ALA A 11 -5.47 7.31 12.21
C ALA A 11 -4.63 6.56 13.26
N TYR A 12 -5.08 5.37 13.69
CA TYR A 12 -4.37 4.52 14.65
C TYR A 12 -2.87 4.39 14.35
N ALA A 13 -2.56 4.02 13.12
CA ALA A 13 -1.20 3.92 12.61
C ALA A 13 -0.87 5.22 11.88
N CYS A 14 -0.02 6.07 12.50
CA CYS A 14 0.37 7.36 11.96
C CYS A 14 1.79 7.70 12.43
N SER A 15 2.78 7.56 11.54
CA SER A 15 4.18 7.85 11.87
C SER A 15 4.97 8.31 10.65
N PRO A 16 5.75 9.41 10.76
CA PRO A 16 6.59 9.91 9.68
C PRO A 16 7.81 9.02 9.39
N VAL A 17 8.20 8.15 10.33
CA VAL A 17 9.43 7.36 10.24
C VAL A 17 9.19 5.87 9.99
N ARG A 18 7.99 5.37 10.33
CA ARG A 18 7.63 3.96 10.10
C ARG A 18 7.02 3.78 8.72
N GLY A 19 7.39 2.66 8.06
CA GLY A 19 6.79 2.27 6.79
C GLY A 19 5.40 1.64 6.92
N THR A 20 4.88 1.13 5.80
CA THR A 20 3.59 0.44 5.69
C THR A 20 2.40 1.31 6.13
N GLU A 21 1.45 0.78 6.88
CA GLU A 21 0.23 1.46 7.30
C GLU A 21 0.50 2.74 8.13
N TYR A 22 1.60 2.78 8.89
CA TYR A 22 1.99 3.97 9.65
C TYR A 22 2.34 5.15 8.75
N GLY A 23 3.14 4.90 7.70
CA GLY A 23 3.46 5.92 6.70
C GLY A 23 2.25 6.35 5.87
N VAL A 24 1.30 5.44 5.63
CA VAL A 24 0.00 5.77 5.02
C VAL A 24 -0.74 6.78 5.88
N GLY A 25 -0.94 6.49 7.18
CA GLY A 25 -1.64 7.40 8.08
C GLY A 25 -1.00 8.78 8.14
N TRP A 26 0.33 8.85 8.28
CA TRP A 26 1.05 10.12 8.29
C TRP A 26 0.86 10.89 6.98
N GLY A 27 1.11 10.27 5.83
CA GLY A 27 0.98 10.93 4.54
C GLY A 27 -0.44 11.46 4.27
N TRP A 28 -1.47 10.76 4.72
CA TRP A 28 -2.85 11.23 4.61
C TRP A 28 -3.12 12.45 5.51
N VAL A 29 -2.74 12.42 6.81
CA VAL A 29 -2.99 13.56 7.69
C VAL A 29 -2.18 14.78 7.28
N GLU A 30 -0.94 14.60 6.83
CA GLU A 30 -0.13 15.68 6.28
C GLU A 30 -0.72 16.25 4.98
N ALA A 31 -1.24 15.40 4.08
CA ALA A 31 -1.91 15.86 2.86
C ALA A 31 -3.19 16.67 3.18
N ILE A 32 -4.01 16.20 4.12
CA ILE A 32 -5.24 16.89 4.55
C ILE A 32 -4.90 18.25 5.18
N SER A 33 -3.84 18.34 5.99
CA SER A 33 -3.46 19.58 6.68
C SER A 33 -3.05 20.72 5.77
N ARG A 34 -2.77 20.46 4.49
CA ARG A 34 -2.48 21.51 3.49
C ARG A 34 -3.66 22.47 3.31
N TYR A 35 -4.88 21.95 3.41
CA TYR A 35 -6.11 22.71 3.15
C TYR A 35 -6.99 22.88 4.39
N HIS A 36 -6.86 22.03 5.41
CA HIS A 36 -7.75 21.96 6.58
C HIS A 36 -6.99 21.92 7.89
N ASP A 37 -7.67 22.18 9.01
CA ASP A 37 -7.17 21.98 10.36
C ASP A 37 -7.59 20.57 10.83
N VAL A 38 -6.66 19.77 11.32
CA VAL A 38 -6.84 18.33 11.49
C VAL A 38 -6.61 17.90 12.93
N TRP A 39 -7.59 17.28 13.54
CA TRP A 39 -7.47 16.61 14.83
C TRP A 39 -7.31 15.11 14.60
N VAL A 40 -6.18 14.58 15.04
CA VAL A 40 -5.76 13.20 14.72
C VAL A 40 -5.86 12.32 15.96
N LEU A 41 -6.76 11.34 15.93
CA LEU A 41 -6.82 10.27 16.92
C LEU A 41 -5.81 9.19 16.54
N ALA A 42 -4.66 9.14 17.21
CA ALA A 42 -3.56 8.24 16.92
C ALA A 42 -3.28 7.26 18.07
N GLY A 43 -2.65 6.13 17.76
CA GLY A 43 -2.15 5.22 18.79
C GLY A 43 -0.99 5.85 19.55
N ASP A 44 -0.97 5.68 20.88
CA ASP A 44 0.06 6.25 21.75
C ASP A 44 1.50 5.88 21.36
N SER A 45 1.68 4.70 20.77
CA SER A 45 2.98 4.26 20.23
C SER A 45 3.52 5.11 19.08
N CYS A 46 2.74 6.04 18.55
CA CYS A 46 3.16 6.96 17.49
C CYS A 46 3.75 8.26 18.05
N ARG A 47 3.53 8.57 19.32
CA ARG A 47 3.94 9.84 19.96
C ARG A 47 5.41 10.15 19.77
N ASP A 48 6.27 9.18 20.11
CA ASP A 48 7.73 9.34 20.04
C ASP A 48 8.26 9.56 18.60
N ASP A 49 7.48 9.20 17.61
CA ASP A 49 7.83 9.44 16.20
C ASP A 49 7.28 10.80 15.71
N VAL A 50 6.08 11.17 16.17
CA VAL A 50 5.32 12.32 15.65
C VAL A 50 5.77 13.62 16.28
N GLU A 51 5.92 13.67 17.62
CA GLU A 51 6.24 14.92 18.31
C GLU A 51 7.57 15.55 17.85
N PRO A 52 8.66 14.78 17.68
CA PRO A 52 9.90 15.35 17.15
C PRO A 52 9.78 15.88 15.72
N GLU A 53 8.87 15.33 14.91
CA GLU A 53 8.62 15.82 13.55
C GLU A 53 7.85 17.12 13.57
N LEU A 54 6.85 17.25 14.43
CA LEU A 54 6.08 18.48 14.61
C LEU A 54 6.96 19.61 15.19
N ASP A 55 7.93 19.29 16.08
CA ASP A 55 8.89 20.28 16.62
C ASP A 55 9.83 20.81 15.52
N ARG A 56 10.19 19.94 14.57
CA ARG A 56 11.01 20.34 13.40
C ARG A 56 10.23 21.14 12.35
N ARG A 57 8.90 21.02 12.35
CA ARG A 57 8.01 21.60 11.35
C ARG A 57 6.85 22.38 12.01
N PRO A 58 7.12 23.59 12.55
CA PRO A 58 6.12 24.40 13.26
C PRO A 58 4.84 24.65 12.45
N GLU A 59 4.96 24.78 11.13
CA GLU A 59 3.85 24.96 10.22
C GLU A 59 2.86 23.79 10.21
N LEU A 60 3.33 22.57 10.52
CA LEU A 60 2.45 21.42 10.71
C LEU A 60 1.82 21.40 12.10
N ARG A 61 2.56 21.81 13.13
CA ARG A 61 2.05 21.85 14.51
C ARG A 61 0.88 22.81 14.67
N GLU A 62 0.83 23.88 13.90
CA GLU A 62 -0.30 24.81 13.88
C GLU A 62 -1.59 24.18 13.31
N ARG A 63 -1.47 23.12 12.51
CA ARG A 63 -2.56 22.52 11.74
C ARG A 63 -2.91 21.09 12.12
N LEU A 64 -1.98 20.37 12.74
CA LEU A 64 -2.11 18.99 13.16
C LEU A 64 -2.17 18.90 14.69
N HIS A 65 -3.34 18.58 15.21
CA HIS A 65 -3.60 18.46 16.64
C HIS A 65 -3.73 16.98 17.02
N PHE A 66 -2.66 16.38 17.53
CA PHE A 66 -2.64 14.96 17.88
C PHE A 66 -3.27 14.69 19.24
N HIS A 67 -4.17 13.72 19.28
CA HIS A 67 -4.72 13.13 20.48
C HIS A 67 -4.34 11.65 20.53
N TYR A 68 -3.41 11.30 21.43
CA TYR A 68 -2.88 9.96 21.54
C TYR A 68 -3.72 9.10 22.48
N ILE A 69 -4.19 7.96 21.98
CA ILE A 69 -5.03 7.03 22.72
C ILE A 69 -4.15 5.89 23.22
N PRO A 70 -4.12 5.66 24.56
CA PRO A 70 -3.28 4.65 25.17
C PRO A 70 -3.53 3.25 24.64
N ARG A 71 -2.47 2.46 24.60
CA ARG A 71 -2.56 1.03 24.30
C ARG A 71 -3.20 0.30 25.47
N MET A 72 -4.37 -0.29 25.26
CA MET A 72 -4.94 -1.22 26.23
C MET A 72 -4.16 -2.54 26.22
N ARG A 73 -3.59 -2.94 27.36
CA ARG A 73 -2.82 -4.17 27.51
C ARG A 73 -3.75 -5.30 28.03
N TYR A 74 -3.88 -6.35 27.23
CA TYR A 74 -4.46 -7.64 27.67
C TYR A 74 -3.39 -8.72 27.56
N LEU A 75 -2.50 -8.78 28.53
CA LEU A 75 -1.32 -9.67 28.55
C LEU A 75 -1.63 -11.16 28.39
N TRP A 76 -2.81 -11.63 28.81
CA TRP A 76 -3.19 -13.04 28.69
C TRP A 76 -3.64 -13.43 27.28
N ALA A 77 -4.32 -12.53 26.55
CA ALA A 77 -4.80 -12.79 25.20
C ALA A 77 -3.66 -12.84 24.16
N GLU A 78 -2.56 -12.14 24.40
CA GLU A 78 -1.35 -12.20 23.56
C GLU A 78 -0.74 -13.61 23.52
N ARG A 79 -0.87 -14.38 24.62
CA ARG A 79 -0.31 -15.72 24.76
C ARG A 79 -1.20 -16.82 24.18
N VAL A 80 -2.53 -16.62 24.12
CA VAL A 80 -3.48 -17.69 23.80
C VAL A 80 -3.83 -17.74 22.32
N TRP A 81 -4.07 -16.61 21.65
CA TRP A 81 -4.39 -16.60 20.21
C TRP A 81 -4.16 -15.22 19.57
N PRO A 82 -3.01 -14.99 18.94
CA PRO A 82 -2.65 -13.71 18.34
C PRO A 82 -3.69 -13.08 17.38
N PRO A 83 -4.39 -13.84 16.49
CA PRO A 83 -5.41 -13.26 15.63
C PRO A 83 -6.63 -12.70 16.37
N ALA A 84 -7.12 -13.40 17.38
CA ALA A 84 -8.25 -12.94 18.20
C ALA A 84 -7.87 -11.71 19.04
N TYR A 85 -6.65 -11.69 19.58
CA TYR A 85 -6.09 -10.54 20.27
C TYR A 85 -6.06 -9.29 19.38
N LEU A 86 -5.52 -9.40 18.17
CA LEU A 86 -5.44 -8.26 17.25
C LEU A 86 -6.83 -7.72 16.89
N TYR A 87 -7.82 -8.58 16.70
CA TYR A 87 -9.19 -8.19 16.42
C TYR A 87 -9.82 -7.46 17.62
N THR A 88 -9.76 -8.05 18.80
CA THR A 88 -10.31 -7.47 20.04
C THR A 88 -9.62 -6.14 20.40
N TYR A 89 -8.30 -6.10 20.30
CA TYR A 89 -7.50 -4.90 20.54
C TYR A 89 -7.88 -3.76 19.58
N ARG A 90 -8.01 -4.04 18.29
CA ARG A 90 -8.43 -3.04 17.29
C ARG A 90 -9.78 -2.46 17.63
N HIS A 91 -10.76 -3.30 17.95
CA HIS A 91 -12.09 -2.84 18.30
C HIS A 91 -12.13 -2.00 19.58
N GLN A 92 -11.34 -2.35 20.60
CA GLN A 92 -11.26 -1.57 21.83
C GLN A 92 -10.62 -0.21 21.60
N TRP A 93 -9.51 -0.15 20.86
CA TRP A 93 -8.90 1.11 20.50
C TRP A 93 -9.87 2.01 19.71
N LEU A 94 -10.57 1.45 18.72
CA LEU A 94 -11.54 2.18 17.92
C LEU A 94 -12.74 2.69 18.73
N LYS A 95 -13.18 1.97 19.77
CA LYS A 95 -14.18 2.46 20.71
C LYS A 95 -13.64 3.62 21.54
N ALA A 96 -12.42 3.49 22.07
CA ALA A 96 -11.78 4.58 22.80
C ALA A 96 -11.56 5.83 21.92
N ALA A 97 -11.19 5.63 20.64
CA ALA A 97 -11.07 6.69 19.65
C ALA A 97 -12.43 7.38 19.40
N PHE A 98 -13.52 6.63 19.32
CA PHE A 98 -14.86 7.19 19.18
C PHE A 98 -15.25 8.05 20.40
N GLU A 99 -15.04 7.57 21.62
CA GLU A 99 -15.35 8.33 22.83
C GLU A 99 -14.49 9.59 22.98
N ALA A 100 -13.21 9.51 22.60
CA ALA A 100 -12.34 10.68 22.56
C ALA A 100 -12.81 11.68 21.48
N GLY A 101 -13.14 11.18 20.29
CA GLY A 101 -13.64 12.01 19.18
C GLY A 101 -14.95 12.71 19.51
N LYS A 102 -15.85 12.05 20.27
CA LYS A 102 -17.11 12.64 20.73
C LYS A 102 -16.84 13.83 21.66
N ARG A 103 -16.01 13.65 22.69
CA ARG A 103 -15.64 14.75 23.60
C ARG A 103 -14.98 15.91 22.88
N LEU A 104 -14.04 15.61 21.98
CA LEU A 104 -13.39 16.65 21.19
C LEU A 104 -14.37 17.36 20.26
N HIS A 105 -15.39 16.67 19.76
CA HIS A 105 -16.43 17.31 18.93
C HIS A 105 -17.27 18.31 19.72
N ASP A 106 -17.61 17.99 20.97
CA ASP A 106 -18.35 18.89 21.86
C ASP A 106 -17.58 20.21 22.13
N GLU A 107 -16.24 20.17 22.08
CA GLU A 107 -15.36 21.33 22.31
C GLU A 107 -15.03 22.10 21.01
N VAL A 108 -14.67 21.37 19.95
CA VAL A 108 -14.09 21.92 18.72
C VAL A 108 -15.13 22.21 17.64
N HIS A 109 -16.25 21.47 17.63
CA HIS A 109 -17.29 21.49 16.60
C HIS A 109 -16.74 21.18 15.21
N PHE A 110 -16.37 19.89 14.96
CA PHE A 110 -15.84 19.45 13.68
C PHE A 110 -16.87 19.57 12.55
N ASP A 111 -16.39 19.87 11.34
CA ASP A 111 -17.20 19.93 10.13
C ASP A 111 -17.43 18.53 9.54
N LEU A 112 -16.46 17.60 9.70
CA LEU A 112 -16.55 16.20 9.26
C LEU A 112 -15.62 15.27 10.04
N ALA A 113 -15.89 13.96 9.96
CA ALA A 113 -15.02 12.91 10.48
C ALA A 113 -14.50 12.02 9.35
N HIS A 114 -13.21 11.62 9.38
CA HIS A 114 -12.59 10.75 8.38
C HIS A 114 -11.86 9.58 9.05
N GLN A 115 -12.21 8.34 8.70
CA GLN A 115 -11.49 7.14 9.15
C GLN A 115 -10.46 6.73 8.10
N VAL A 116 -9.17 6.93 8.38
CA VAL A 116 -8.05 6.66 7.46
C VAL A 116 -7.43 5.30 7.72
N THR A 117 -6.94 5.01 8.91
CA THR A 117 -6.42 3.69 9.29
C THR A 117 -7.25 3.10 10.42
N TYR A 118 -7.56 1.82 10.44
CA TYR A 118 -6.98 0.77 9.56
C TYR A 118 -7.58 0.79 8.15
N VAL A 119 -6.74 0.54 7.15
CA VAL A 119 -7.16 0.52 5.73
C VAL A 119 -8.13 -0.62 5.38
N GLY A 120 -8.23 -1.65 6.19
CA GLY A 120 -9.08 -2.83 5.92
C GLY A 120 -10.57 -2.59 6.12
N PHE A 121 -11.42 -2.99 5.17
CA PHE A 121 -12.88 -2.81 5.20
C PHE A 121 -13.59 -3.46 6.40
N ARG A 122 -12.98 -4.47 7.04
CA ARG A 122 -13.56 -5.16 8.20
C ARG A 122 -13.62 -4.33 9.47
N VAL A 123 -12.84 -3.26 9.50
CA VAL A 123 -12.62 -2.46 10.71
C VAL A 123 -12.87 -0.98 10.43
N PRO A 124 -14.14 -0.59 10.17
CA PRO A 124 -14.51 0.79 9.79
C PRO A 124 -14.37 1.80 10.94
N GLY A 125 -13.98 1.34 12.13
CA GLY A 125 -14.04 2.17 13.31
C GLY A 125 -15.48 2.49 13.76
N TYR A 126 -15.62 3.53 14.55
CA TYR A 126 -16.91 3.97 15.09
C TYR A 126 -17.18 5.47 14.89
N LEU A 127 -16.27 6.23 14.26
CA LEU A 127 -16.46 7.66 14.00
C LEU A 127 -17.70 7.94 13.13
N TRP A 128 -18.13 6.97 12.33
CA TRP A 128 -19.38 7.04 11.55
C TRP A 128 -20.66 7.16 12.40
N LYS A 129 -20.57 6.94 13.73
CA LYS A 129 -21.68 7.11 14.67
C LYS A 129 -21.83 8.54 15.18
N LEU A 130 -20.84 9.39 14.95
CA LEU A 130 -20.97 10.82 15.23
C LEU A 130 -22.03 11.43 14.30
N ASP A 131 -22.70 12.46 14.78
CA ASP A 131 -23.66 13.21 13.94
C ASP A 131 -22.91 14.23 13.08
N LEU A 132 -22.08 13.67 12.17
CA LEU A 132 -21.21 14.41 11.26
C LEU A 132 -21.19 13.74 9.88
N PRO A 133 -20.91 14.49 8.81
CA PRO A 133 -20.48 13.90 7.56
C PRO A 133 -19.30 12.96 7.80
N PHE A 134 -19.40 11.71 7.33
CA PHE A 134 -18.38 10.70 7.57
C PHE A 134 -17.74 10.28 6.26
N VAL A 135 -16.42 10.47 6.15
CA VAL A 135 -15.58 9.98 5.07
C VAL A 135 -14.87 8.70 5.51
N TRP A 136 -14.85 7.70 4.66
CA TRP A 136 -14.18 6.44 4.97
C TRP A 136 -13.21 6.00 3.87
N GLY A 137 -11.96 5.85 4.21
CA GLY A 137 -10.91 5.35 3.31
C GLY A 137 -9.53 5.99 3.53
N PRO A 138 -8.54 5.53 2.79
CA PRO A 138 -8.62 4.58 1.67
C PRO A 138 -8.97 3.16 2.12
N ILE A 139 -10.01 2.59 1.54
CA ILE A 139 -10.46 1.23 1.88
C ILE A 139 -9.73 0.21 1.03
N GLY A 140 -9.18 -0.80 1.70
CA GLY A 140 -8.56 -1.97 1.09
C GLY A 140 -9.17 -3.28 1.58
N GLY A 141 -8.60 -4.39 1.14
CA GLY A 141 -8.91 -5.70 1.68
C GLY A 141 -10.09 -6.44 1.04
N LEU A 142 -10.91 -5.78 0.21
CA LEU A 142 -12.08 -6.41 -0.43
C LEU A 142 -11.72 -7.38 -1.57
N GLU A 143 -10.62 -7.14 -2.31
CA GLU A 143 -10.21 -8.02 -3.38
C GLU A 143 -9.72 -9.37 -2.88
N GLN A 144 -9.94 -10.41 -3.68
CA GLN A 144 -9.45 -11.75 -3.40
C GLN A 144 -8.12 -12.04 -4.10
N THR A 145 -7.33 -12.89 -3.47
CA THR A 145 -6.17 -13.50 -4.14
C THR A 145 -6.65 -14.47 -5.21
N THR A 146 -6.03 -14.45 -6.38
CA THR A 146 -6.37 -15.38 -7.48
C THR A 146 -6.21 -16.83 -7.03
N TRP A 147 -7.31 -17.58 -6.97
CA TRP A 147 -7.35 -18.95 -6.44
C TRP A 147 -6.32 -19.88 -7.09
N ARG A 148 -6.11 -19.75 -8.40
CA ARG A 148 -5.16 -20.57 -9.16
C ARG A 148 -3.70 -20.34 -8.80
N LEU A 149 -3.36 -19.19 -8.17
CA LEU A 149 -2.00 -18.89 -7.72
C LEU A 149 -1.70 -19.48 -6.34
N ILE A 150 -2.74 -19.70 -5.51
CA ILE A 150 -2.59 -20.13 -4.12
C ILE A 150 -1.78 -21.44 -3.97
N PRO A 151 -2.01 -22.50 -4.77
CA PRO A 151 -1.26 -23.76 -4.65
C PRO A 151 0.27 -23.60 -4.83
N ALA A 152 0.72 -22.57 -5.55
CA ALA A 152 2.15 -22.32 -5.79
C ALA A 152 2.86 -21.63 -4.62
N LEU A 153 2.14 -21.19 -3.57
CA LEU A 153 2.69 -20.41 -2.46
C LEU A 153 3.28 -21.26 -1.32
N GLY A 154 3.20 -22.59 -1.44
CA GLY A 154 3.60 -23.54 -0.37
C GLY A 154 2.55 -23.62 0.76
N LEU A 155 2.71 -24.59 1.68
CA LEU A 155 1.68 -24.93 2.67
C LEU A 155 1.18 -23.72 3.48
N GLY A 156 2.09 -22.93 4.05
CA GLY A 156 1.71 -21.72 4.82
C GLY A 156 0.95 -20.68 3.98
N GLY A 157 1.35 -20.51 2.73
CA GLY A 157 0.65 -19.62 1.80
C GLY A 157 -0.73 -20.17 1.40
N ILE A 158 -0.85 -21.47 1.17
CA ILE A 158 -2.12 -22.13 0.85
C ILE A 158 -3.12 -21.91 1.98
N VAL A 159 -2.75 -22.24 3.21
CA VAL A 159 -3.62 -22.09 4.39
C VAL A 159 -4.02 -20.63 4.57
N HIS A 160 -3.03 -19.71 4.55
CA HIS A 160 -3.27 -18.29 4.78
C HIS A 160 -4.21 -17.68 3.75
N PHE A 161 -3.92 -17.83 2.45
CA PHE A 161 -4.70 -17.16 1.40
C PHE A 161 -6.05 -17.83 1.12
N THR A 162 -6.16 -19.14 1.34
CA THR A 162 -7.45 -19.84 1.30
C THR A 162 -8.36 -19.34 2.43
N ALA A 163 -7.87 -19.36 3.67
CA ALA A 163 -8.64 -18.85 4.81
C ALA A 163 -8.99 -17.36 4.62
N ARG A 164 -8.05 -16.54 4.16
CA ARG A 164 -8.29 -15.12 3.86
C ARG A 164 -9.41 -14.94 2.83
N ASN A 165 -9.39 -15.68 1.72
CA ASN A 165 -10.40 -15.56 0.68
C ASN A 165 -11.79 -15.99 1.18
N ILE A 166 -11.87 -17.10 1.96
CA ILE A 166 -13.12 -17.57 2.54
C ILE A 166 -13.68 -16.54 3.54
N LEU A 167 -12.83 -16.08 4.48
CA LEU A 167 -13.23 -15.05 5.45
C LEU A 167 -13.64 -13.75 4.78
N ASN A 168 -12.94 -13.36 3.71
CA ASN A 168 -13.32 -12.18 2.93
C ASN A 168 -14.74 -12.32 2.36
N GLU A 169 -15.05 -13.48 1.79
CA GLU A 169 -16.36 -13.74 1.21
C GLU A 169 -17.48 -13.70 2.25
N LEU A 170 -17.22 -14.30 3.43
CA LEU A 170 -18.17 -14.28 4.54
C LEU A 170 -18.38 -12.87 5.08
N ASP A 171 -17.30 -12.11 5.32
CA ASP A 171 -17.38 -10.77 5.88
C ASP A 171 -18.07 -9.78 4.93
N ARG A 172 -17.79 -9.85 3.63
CA ARG A 172 -18.47 -9.02 2.64
C ARG A 172 -19.98 -9.23 2.61
N ARG A 173 -20.42 -10.48 2.82
CA ARG A 173 -21.85 -10.84 2.74
C ARG A 173 -22.59 -10.67 4.06
N TYR A 174 -21.96 -11.00 5.19
CA TYR A 174 -22.67 -11.19 6.45
C TYR A 174 -22.29 -10.21 7.55
N SER A 175 -21.11 -9.54 7.49
CA SER A 175 -20.69 -8.62 8.55
C SER A 175 -21.58 -7.38 8.57
N SER A 176 -22.23 -7.13 9.71
CA SER A 176 -23.15 -5.99 9.89
C SER A 176 -22.42 -4.66 10.07
N LEU A 177 -21.24 -4.68 10.70
CA LEU A 177 -20.48 -3.47 11.03
C LEU A 177 -20.01 -2.72 9.77
N PRO A 178 -19.34 -3.35 8.79
CA PRO A 178 -19.01 -2.69 7.54
C PRO A 178 -20.25 -2.19 6.79
N LYS A 179 -21.33 -2.98 6.75
CA LYS A 179 -22.58 -2.57 6.07
C LYS A 179 -23.17 -1.26 6.62
N GLN A 180 -23.16 -1.11 7.94
CA GLN A 180 -23.64 0.13 8.58
C GLN A 180 -22.73 1.32 8.25
N ALA A 181 -21.40 1.12 8.31
CA ALA A 181 -20.44 2.16 7.97
C ALA A 181 -20.54 2.59 6.49
N PHE A 182 -20.69 1.62 5.55
CA PHE A 182 -20.92 1.93 4.13
C PHE A 182 -22.19 2.74 3.90
N ARG A 183 -23.30 2.42 4.58
CA ARG A 183 -24.53 3.20 4.48
C ARG A 183 -24.37 4.65 4.98
N LYS A 184 -23.65 4.84 6.11
CA LYS A 184 -23.43 6.19 6.66
C LYS A 184 -22.45 7.01 5.81
N ALA A 185 -21.48 6.34 5.17
CA ALA A 185 -20.48 6.98 4.31
C ALA A 185 -20.92 7.15 2.85
N ASP A 186 -22.20 6.95 2.53
CA ASP A 186 -22.69 6.99 1.15
C ASP A 186 -22.28 8.29 0.44
N GLY A 187 -21.73 8.16 -0.77
CA GLY A 187 -21.16 9.27 -1.52
C GLY A 187 -19.79 9.79 -1.01
N ARG A 188 -19.29 9.29 0.14
CA ARG A 188 -18.08 9.76 0.83
C ARG A 188 -17.06 8.66 1.08
N ILE A 189 -16.99 7.70 0.17
CA ILE A 189 -16.12 6.53 0.28
C ILE A 189 -14.90 6.70 -0.62
N ILE A 190 -13.72 6.39 -0.09
CA ILE A 190 -12.47 6.35 -0.83
C ILE A 190 -12.01 4.89 -0.97
N ALA A 191 -11.98 4.38 -2.18
CA ALA A 191 -11.42 3.08 -2.50
C ALA A 191 -9.93 3.20 -2.78
N ALA A 192 -9.10 2.30 -2.26
CA ALA A 192 -7.65 2.34 -2.52
C ALA A 192 -7.32 1.97 -3.96
N THR A 193 -8.14 1.12 -4.61
CA THR A 193 -7.93 0.63 -5.98
C THR A 193 -9.25 0.58 -6.74
N GLU A 194 -9.15 0.54 -8.07
CA GLU A 194 -10.31 0.36 -8.95
C GLU A 194 -11.00 -1.00 -8.71
N GLY A 195 -10.22 -2.03 -8.38
CA GLY A 195 -10.75 -3.33 -7.97
C GLY A 195 -11.60 -3.22 -6.71
N ILE A 196 -11.12 -2.50 -5.69
CA ILE A 196 -11.87 -2.24 -4.45
C ILE A 196 -13.15 -1.44 -4.74
N ARG A 197 -13.09 -0.42 -5.61
CA ARG A 197 -14.27 0.36 -6.01
C ARG A 197 -15.37 -0.53 -6.59
N ARG A 198 -14.99 -1.46 -7.50
CA ARG A 198 -15.93 -2.43 -8.08
C ARG A 198 -16.53 -3.36 -7.02
N GLU A 199 -15.73 -3.85 -6.07
CA GLU A 199 -16.23 -4.71 -5.00
C GLU A 199 -17.15 -3.95 -4.01
N ILE A 200 -16.85 -2.68 -3.69
CA ILE A 200 -17.74 -1.82 -2.91
C ILE A 200 -19.09 -1.67 -3.62
N LYS A 201 -19.09 -1.34 -4.90
CA LYS A 201 -20.33 -1.20 -5.69
C LYS A 201 -21.12 -2.50 -5.72
N ARG A 202 -20.43 -3.64 -5.93
CA ARG A 202 -21.05 -4.97 -6.03
C ARG A 202 -21.71 -5.43 -4.73
N PHE A 203 -21.04 -5.25 -3.58
CA PHE A 203 -21.51 -5.82 -2.31
C PHE A 203 -22.34 -4.86 -1.46
N TYR A 204 -22.15 -3.57 -1.64
CA TYR A 204 -22.77 -2.56 -0.80
C TYR A 204 -23.61 -1.54 -1.58
N GLY A 205 -23.51 -1.51 -2.90
CA GLY A 205 -24.26 -0.60 -3.76
C GLY A 205 -23.71 0.82 -3.84
N ASN A 206 -22.71 1.15 -3.01
CA ASN A 206 -22.17 2.50 -2.89
C ASN A 206 -21.21 2.85 -4.03
N ASP A 207 -21.23 4.13 -4.44
CA ASP A 207 -20.18 4.71 -5.26
C ASP A 207 -18.98 5.14 -4.40
N SER A 208 -17.79 5.20 -5.00
CA SER A 208 -16.58 5.59 -4.30
C SER A 208 -15.56 6.25 -5.22
N THR A 209 -14.76 7.15 -4.66
CA THR A 209 -13.65 7.80 -5.37
C THR A 209 -12.39 6.95 -5.20
N VAL A 210 -11.61 6.74 -6.28
CA VAL A 210 -10.35 6.00 -6.18
C VAL A 210 -9.22 6.95 -5.83
N VAL A 211 -8.61 6.73 -4.65
CA VAL A 211 -7.37 7.38 -4.23
C VAL A 211 -6.51 6.32 -3.56
N SER A 212 -5.33 6.03 -4.14
CA SER A 212 -4.46 4.99 -3.60
C SER A 212 -3.97 5.35 -2.19
N GLU A 213 -3.76 4.34 -1.36
CA GLU A 213 -3.36 4.49 0.04
C GLU A 213 -1.96 5.08 0.19
N VAL A 214 -1.06 4.79 -0.73
CA VAL A 214 0.33 5.27 -0.72
C VAL A 214 0.51 6.51 -1.57
N GLY A 215 1.40 7.41 -1.15
CA GLY A 215 1.78 8.59 -1.90
C GLY A 215 3.28 8.83 -1.84
N LEU A 216 3.75 9.74 -2.67
CA LEU A 216 5.14 10.13 -2.79
C LEU A 216 5.34 11.53 -2.20
N PRO A 217 6.36 11.74 -1.37
CA PRO A 217 6.84 13.08 -1.08
C PRO A 217 7.37 13.72 -2.38
N PRO A 218 7.57 15.04 -2.41
CA PRO A 218 8.29 15.67 -3.50
C PRO A 218 9.66 15.02 -3.68
N ILE A 219 9.92 14.44 -4.84
CA ILE A 219 11.18 13.76 -5.16
C ILE A 219 11.87 14.59 -6.24
N LYS A 220 13.16 14.90 -6.03
CA LYS A 220 14.00 15.46 -7.09
C LYS A 220 14.19 14.35 -8.13
N ARG A 221 13.70 14.59 -9.33
CA ARG A 221 13.78 13.63 -10.43
C ARG A 221 15.18 13.64 -11.00
N GLU A 222 15.78 12.44 -11.07
CA GLU A 222 17.01 12.21 -11.82
C GLU A 222 16.66 11.56 -13.16
N SER A 223 17.56 11.69 -14.13
CA SER A 223 17.40 11.00 -15.41
C SER A 223 17.42 9.50 -15.19
N PRO A 224 16.61 8.73 -15.94
CA PRO A 224 16.62 7.28 -15.85
C PRO A 224 18.01 6.71 -16.05
N ALA A 225 18.37 5.66 -15.30
CA ALA A 225 19.64 4.97 -15.47
C ALA A 225 19.74 4.40 -16.90
N ALA A 226 20.68 4.89 -17.68
CA ALA A 226 21.01 4.31 -18.98
C ALA A 226 21.83 3.03 -18.77
N ARG A 227 21.67 2.05 -19.66
CA ARG A 227 22.47 0.84 -19.68
C ARG A 227 23.60 0.99 -20.70
N GLY A 228 24.84 0.89 -20.25
CA GLY A 228 26.01 0.88 -21.12
C GLY A 228 26.07 -0.36 -22.01
N THR A 229 26.78 -0.26 -23.12
CA THR A 229 27.03 -1.41 -24.01
C THR A 229 27.76 -2.51 -23.26
N GLY A 230 27.22 -3.73 -23.28
CA GLY A 230 27.81 -4.90 -22.57
C GLY A 230 27.46 -4.96 -21.07
N GLU A 231 26.73 -4.00 -20.52
CA GLU A 231 26.26 -4.10 -19.14
C GLU A 231 25.07 -5.07 -18.98
N PRO A 232 25.00 -5.80 -17.86
CA PRO A 232 23.86 -6.66 -17.57
C PRO A 232 22.58 -5.85 -17.35
N LEU A 233 21.43 -6.42 -17.67
CA LEU A 233 20.13 -5.89 -17.28
C LEU A 233 19.97 -6.00 -15.74
N ARG A 234 19.99 -4.86 -15.04
CA ARG A 234 19.89 -4.83 -13.56
C ARG A 234 18.43 -4.84 -13.13
N LEU A 235 18.00 -5.98 -12.62
CA LEU A 235 16.67 -6.18 -12.06
C LEU A 235 16.70 -5.97 -10.54
N LEU A 236 15.67 -5.34 -10.01
CA LEU A 236 15.45 -5.17 -8.57
C LEU A 236 14.19 -5.93 -8.15
N TRP A 237 14.26 -6.62 -7.03
CA TRP A 237 13.08 -7.12 -6.32
C TRP A 237 13.16 -6.70 -4.85
N CYS A 238 12.09 -6.13 -4.31
CA CYS A 238 12.07 -5.62 -2.94
C CYS A 238 10.79 -6.02 -2.21
N GLY A 239 10.94 -6.62 -1.03
CA GLY A 239 9.80 -6.97 -0.18
C GLY A 239 10.16 -7.92 0.95
N ASN A 240 9.28 -8.03 1.95
CA ASN A 240 9.41 -9.04 2.99
C ASN A 240 9.31 -10.44 2.36
N HIS A 241 10.17 -11.37 2.78
CA HIS A 241 10.19 -12.73 2.24
C HIS A 241 9.05 -13.58 2.84
N LEU A 242 7.81 -13.21 2.50
CA LEU A 242 6.57 -13.86 2.87
C LEU A 242 5.99 -14.63 1.67
N PRO A 243 5.21 -15.70 1.88
CA PRO A 243 4.64 -16.49 0.78
C PRO A 243 3.91 -15.65 -0.27
N GLY A 244 3.17 -14.63 0.14
CA GLY A 244 2.39 -13.77 -0.76
C GLY A 244 3.21 -12.84 -1.64
N LYS A 245 4.47 -12.55 -1.29
CA LYS A 245 5.39 -11.77 -2.14
C LYS A 245 5.99 -12.59 -3.28
N ALA A 246 5.92 -13.92 -3.19
CA ALA A 246 6.05 -14.92 -4.26
C ALA A 246 7.25 -14.75 -5.20
N LEU A 247 8.43 -14.36 -4.71
CA LEU A 247 9.69 -14.31 -5.47
C LEU A 247 9.97 -15.56 -6.33
N PRO A 248 9.59 -16.80 -5.95
CA PRO A 248 9.76 -17.98 -6.77
C PRO A 248 9.21 -17.87 -8.20
N PHE A 249 8.20 -17.07 -8.47
CA PHE A 249 7.72 -16.86 -9.84
C PHE A 249 8.77 -16.14 -10.70
N LEU A 250 9.46 -15.14 -10.15
CA LEU A 250 10.53 -14.45 -10.84
C LEU A 250 11.75 -15.36 -11.05
N LEU A 251 12.16 -16.10 -10.01
CA LEU A 251 13.29 -17.03 -10.12
C LEU A 251 13.03 -18.07 -11.22
N ARG A 252 11.85 -18.69 -11.25
CA ARG A 252 11.46 -19.64 -12.31
C ARG A 252 11.34 -18.99 -13.69
N ALA A 253 11.04 -17.71 -13.78
CA ALA A 253 11.05 -17.00 -15.04
C ALA A 253 12.48 -16.79 -15.54
N LEU A 254 13.40 -16.42 -14.64
CA LEU A 254 14.82 -16.21 -14.93
C LEU A 254 15.55 -17.49 -15.35
N GLU A 255 15.17 -18.67 -14.81
CA GLU A 255 15.66 -19.99 -15.26
C GLU A 255 15.38 -20.25 -16.75
N ARG A 256 14.37 -19.58 -17.32
CA ARG A 256 13.91 -19.79 -18.71
C ARG A 256 14.34 -18.69 -19.67
N VAL A 257 14.96 -17.65 -19.15
CA VAL A 257 15.54 -16.58 -19.98
C VAL A 257 16.76 -17.12 -20.72
N PRO A 258 16.90 -16.88 -22.04
CA PRO A 258 18.05 -17.32 -22.81
C PRO A 258 19.39 -16.91 -22.19
N THR A 259 20.40 -17.77 -22.26
CA THR A 259 21.71 -17.53 -21.66
C THR A 259 22.47 -16.36 -22.26
N GLN A 260 22.10 -15.96 -23.49
CA GLN A 260 22.64 -14.79 -24.19
C GLN A 260 22.27 -13.46 -23.56
N LEU A 261 21.15 -13.42 -22.83
CA LEU A 261 20.78 -12.24 -22.07
C LEU A 261 21.56 -12.19 -20.76
N ASP A 262 22.45 -11.22 -20.64
CA ASP A 262 23.11 -10.96 -19.36
C ASP A 262 22.20 -10.11 -18.47
N TRP A 263 21.94 -10.61 -17.25
CA TRP A 263 21.12 -9.96 -16.25
C TRP A 263 21.69 -10.18 -14.84
N ARG A 264 21.38 -9.27 -13.94
CA ARG A 264 21.65 -9.37 -12.50
C ARG A 264 20.38 -9.07 -11.74
N LEU A 265 20.09 -9.81 -10.68
CA LEU A 265 18.96 -9.59 -9.81
C LEU A 265 19.41 -9.24 -8.39
N THR A 266 19.10 -8.02 -7.95
CA THR A 266 19.29 -7.61 -6.56
C THR A 266 17.99 -7.85 -5.78
N ILE A 267 18.09 -8.58 -4.66
CA ILE A 267 16.95 -8.99 -3.83
C ILE A 267 17.07 -8.36 -2.45
N LEU A 268 16.12 -7.47 -2.14
CA LEU A 268 16.02 -6.75 -0.88
C LEU A 268 14.94 -7.34 0.02
N GLY A 269 15.22 -7.34 1.33
CA GLY A 269 14.32 -7.82 2.36
C GLY A 269 14.73 -9.16 2.97
N SER A 270 13.96 -9.59 3.95
CA SER A 270 14.16 -10.87 4.62
C SER A 270 12.82 -11.40 5.15
N GLY A 271 12.81 -12.64 5.63
CA GLY A 271 11.62 -13.25 6.24
C GLY A 271 11.68 -14.77 6.25
N PRO A 272 10.60 -15.43 6.67
CA PRO A 272 10.59 -16.88 6.86
C PRO A 272 10.84 -17.68 5.58
N CYS A 273 10.61 -17.09 4.40
CA CYS A 273 10.84 -17.77 3.11
C CYS A 273 12.27 -17.61 2.59
N THR A 274 13.13 -16.76 3.17
CA THR A 274 14.48 -16.45 2.65
C THR A 274 15.30 -17.69 2.35
N ARG A 275 15.41 -18.60 3.32
CA ARG A 275 16.24 -19.82 3.17
C ARG A 275 15.74 -20.72 2.04
N LYS A 276 14.40 -20.86 1.92
CA LYS A 276 13.80 -21.66 0.85
C LYS A 276 14.02 -21.04 -0.52
N TRP A 277 13.91 -19.73 -0.63
CA TRP A 277 14.06 -19.02 -1.90
C TRP A 277 15.51 -18.98 -2.37
N ARG A 278 16.49 -18.84 -1.46
CA ARG A 278 17.91 -18.98 -1.79
C ARG A 278 18.23 -20.38 -2.34
N ARG A 279 17.73 -21.44 -1.71
CA ARG A 279 17.91 -22.81 -2.23
C ARG A 279 17.30 -22.98 -3.62
N LEU A 280 16.14 -22.38 -3.87
CA LEU A 280 15.52 -22.41 -5.20
C LEU A 280 16.43 -21.73 -6.25
N ALA A 281 16.99 -20.56 -5.95
CA ALA A 281 17.91 -19.86 -6.84
C ALA A 281 19.16 -20.70 -7.11
N GLN A 282 19.74 -21.33 -6.08
CA GLN A 282 20.89 -22.22 -6.20
C GLN A 282 20.60 -23.44 -7.09
N SER A 283 19.49 -24.14 -6.83
CA SER A 283 19.09 -25.30 -7.62
C SER A 283 18.75 -24.97 -9.07
N GLY A 284 18.32 -23.74 -9.35
CA GLY A 284 18.07 -23.22 -10.71
C GLY A 284 19.31 -22.64 -11.40
N GLY A 285 20.49 -22.74 -10.79
CA GLY A 285 21.74 -22.23 -11.38
C GLY A 285 21.84 -20.69 -11.42
N LEU A 286 21.04 -19.98 -10.58
CA LEU A 286 20.95 -18.51 -10.59
C LEU A 286 21.85 -17.84 -9.55
N ASP A 287 22.55 -18.61 -8.70
CA ASP A 287 23.24 -18.08 -7.51
C ASP A 287 24.26 -17.00 -7.85
N GLY A 288 25.05 -17.20 -8.91
CA GLY A 288 26.04 -16.23 -9.39
C GLY A 288 25.47 -14.95 -10.02
N ARG A 289 24.14 -14.90 -10.24
CA ARG A 289 23.43 -13.75 -10.82
C ARG A 289 22.46 -13.07 -9.85
N CYS A 290 22.25 -13.65 -8.65
CA CYS A 290 21.34 -13.15 -7.63
C CYS A 290 22.11 -12.62 -6.42
N GLU A 291 21.98 -11.33 -6.13
CA GLU A 291 22.55 -10.68 -4.96
C GLU A 291 21.48 -10.51 -3.87
N TRP A 292 21.72 -11.07 -2.68
CA TRP A 292 20.80 -11.05 -1.56
C TRP A 292 21.28 -10.06 -0.50
N ILE A 293 20.73 -8.84 -0.51
CA ILE A 293 21.13 -7.76 0.42
C ILE A 293 20.58 -7.97 1.83
N GLY A 294 19.39 -8.59 1.97
CA GLY A 294 18.69 -8.65 3.24
C GLY A 294 17.91 -7.38 3.54
N GLN A 295 17.64 -7.13 4.82
CA GLN A 295 16.98 -5.88 5.25
C GLN A 295 17.90 -4.69 5.00
N ALA A 296 17.36 -3.63 4.44
CA ALA A 296 18.09 -2.41 4.13
C ALA A 296 17.30 -1.17 4.55
N ALA A 297 18.00 -0.11 4.91
CA ALA A 297 17.40 1.19 5.17
C ALA A 297 16.76 1.74 3.87
N ARG A 298 15.71 2.54 4.00
CA ARG A 298 15.00 3.14 2.85
C ARG A 298 15.95 3.90 1.91
N THR A 299 16.91 4.61 2.45
CA THR A 299 17.94 5.32 1.68
C THR A 299 18.75 4.39 0.77
N THR A 300 19.10 3.19 1.25
CA THR A 300 19.78 2.16 0.46
C THR A 300 18.86 1.61 -0.64
N VAL A 301 17.58 1.37 -0.32
CA VAL A 301 16.59 0.92 -1.32
C VAL A 301 16.47 1.94 -2.45
N LEU A 302 16.31 3.21 -2.13
CA LEU A 302 16.19 4.29 -3.13
C LEU A 302 17.46 4.42 -3.99
N ARG A 303 18.65 4.33 -3.38
CA ARG A 303 19.92 4.34 -4.15
C ARG A 303 20.02 3.16 -5.12
N LEU A 304 19.59 1.96 -4.70
CA LEU A 304 19.57 0.79 -5.60
C LEU A 304 18.52 0.94 -6.70
N MET A 305 17.40 1.59 -6.43
CA MET A 305 16.42 1.93 -7.47
C MET A 305 17.00 2.86 -8.53
N GLN A 306 17.76 3.87 -8.15
CA GLN A 306 18.39 4.80 -9.09
C GLN A 306 19.35 4.10 -10.09
N THR A 307 19.89 2.95 -9.73
CA THR A 307 20.76 2.17 -10.60
C THR A 307 20.07 0.99 -11.28
N ALA A 308 18.84 0.66 -10.89
CA ALA A 308 18.10 -0.45 -11.46
C ALA A 308 17.52 -0.09 -12.84
N HIS A 309 17.47 -1.09 -13.73
CA HIS A 309 16.84 -0.97 -15.04
C HIS A 309 15.37 -1.36 -15.04
N ALA A 310 14.93 -2.19 -14.09
CA ALA A 310 13.52 -2.52 -13.85
C ALA A 310 13.31 -3.04 -12.42
N LEU A 311 12.10 -2.74 -11.88
CA LEU A 311 11.60 -3.39 -10.66
C LEU A 311 10.66 -4.53 -11.05
N ALA A 312 10.90 -5.72 -10.51
CA ALA A 312 9.99 -6.86 -10.66
C ALA A 312 9.16 -7.04 -9.38
N ILE A 313 7.85 -7.00 -9.49
CA ILE A 313 6.90 -7.32 -8.43
C ILE A 313 6.23 -8.66 -8.76
N THR A 314 6.12 -9.54 -7.76
CA THR A 314 5.55 -10.87 -7.92
C THR A 314 4.42 -11.16 -6.92
N SER A 315 4.05 -10.17 -6.12
CA SER A 315 3.04 -10.31 -5.07
C SER A 315 1.72 -10.83 -5.64
N VAL A 316 1.15 -11.86 -5.00
CA VAL A 316 -0.15 -12.44 -5.40
C VAL A 316 -1.34 -11.70 -4.79
N TYR A 317 -1.06 -10.81 -3.87
CA TYR A 317 -1.99 -9.86 -3.26
C TYR A 317 -1.22 -8.68 -2.68
N ASP A 318 -1.67 -7.49 -3.01
CA ASP A 318 -1.23 -6.22 -2.42
C ASP A 318 -2.30 -5.15 -2.69
N LEU A 319 -2.13 -3.96 -2.11
CA LEU A 319 -2.79 -2.76 -2.63
C LEU A 319 -1.89 -2.13 -3.69
N THR A 320 -1.50 -0.86 -3.55
CA THR A 320 -0.64 -0.22 -4.56
C THR A 320 0.84 -0.56 -4.37
N SER A 321 1.30 -0.69 -3.14
CA SER A 321 2.71 -0.89 -2.76
C SER A 321 3.60 0.36 -2.88
N THR A 322 4.21 0.74 -1.76
CA THR A 322 5.14 1.89 -1.68
C THR A 322 6.33 1.73 -2.63
N VAL A 323 6.89 0.52 -2.71
CA VAL A 323 8.04 0.21 -3.58
C VAL A 323 7.73 0.44 -5.06
N LEU A 324 6.48 0.18 -5.48
CA LEU A 324 6.05 0.43 -6.85
C LEU A 324 6.08 1.92 -7.17
N VAL A 325 5.45 2.75 -6.33
CA VAL A 325 5.40 4.20 -6.58
C VAL A 325 6.78 4.85 -6.43
N GLU A 326 7.63 4.34 -5.53
CA GLU A 326 9.04 4.75 -5.43
C GLU A 326 9.83 4.41 -6.71
N ALA A 327 9.59 3.26 -7.33
CA ALA A 327 10.20 2.89 -8.61
C ALA A 327 9.76 3.85 -9.73
N LEU A 328 8.47 4.13 -9.85
CA LEU A 328 7.97 5.10 -10.82
C LEU A 328 8.63 6.47 -10.66
N ALA A 329 8.78 6.95 -9.43
CA ALA A 329 9.39 8.24 -9.13
C ALA A 329 10.91 8.31 -9.45
N ASN A 330 11.58 7.17 -9.51
CA ASN A 330 12.97 7.04 -9.92
C ASN A 330 13.12 6.69 -11.42
N GLY A 331 12.04 6.73 -12.20
CA GLY A 331 12.07 6.39 -13.62
C GLY A 331 12.38 4.91 -13.88
N VAL A 332 12.06 4.03 -12.94
CA VAL A 332 12.31 2.59 -13.05
C VAL A 332 11.04 1.89 -13.53
N PRO A 333 11.04 1.32 -14.74
CA PRO A 333 9.91 0.55 -15.24
C PRO A 333 9.56 -0.63 -14.34
N VAL A 334 8.27 -0.89 -14.16
CA VAL A 334 7.82 -1.96 -13.28
C VAL A 334 7.25 -3.12 -14.09
N ILE A 335 7.71 -4.34 -13.79
CA ILE A 335 7.06 -5.58 -14.22
C ILE A 335 6.21 -6.09 -13.05
N CYS A 336 4.91 -6.27 -13.25
CA CYS A 336 4.02 -6.70 -12.18
C CYS A 336 2.89 -7.59 -12.67
N PRO A 337 2.27 -8.41 -11.81
CA PRO A 337 1.05 -9.13 -12.14
C PRO A 337 -0.11 -8.16 -12.43
N ASP A 338 -0.96 -8.49 -13.42
CA ASP A 338 -2.13 -7.70 -13.80
C ASP A 338 -3.30 -7.94 -12.84
N HIS A 339 -3.15 -7.49 -11.59
CA HIS A 339 -4.21 -7.55 -10.56
C HIS A 339 -3.98 -6.52 -9.45
N CYS A 340 -4.96 -6.37 -8.57
CA CYS A 340 -4.94 -5.43 -7.44
C CYS A 340 -4.54 -4.01 -7.89
N GLY A 341 -3.99 -3.21 -7.00
CA GLY A 341 -3.54 -1.85 -7.32
C GLY A 341 -2.37 -1.77 -8.31
N PHE A 342 -1.70 -2.88 -8.61
CA PHE A 342 -0.68 -2.91 -9.67
C PHE A 342 -1.29 -2.64 -11.04
N ARG A 343 -2.48 -3.20 -11.32
CA ARG A 343 -3.25 -2.93 -12.54
C ARG A 343 -3.56 -1.45 -12.72
N ASP A 344 -3.88 -0.78 -11.63
CA ASP A 344 -4.24 0.63 -11.64
C ASP A 344 -3.01 1.53 -11.77
N ALA A 345 -1.91 1.14 -11.10
CA ALA A 345 -0.70 1.94 -11.04
C ALA A 345 0.12 1.86 -12.33
N ILE A 346 0.19 0.68 -12.95
CA ILE A 346 1.02 0.45 -14.13
C ILE A 346 0.19 0.48 -15.40
N THR A 347 0.57 1.38 -16.31
CA THR A 347 0.08 1.45 -17.69
C THR A 347 1.14 0.93 -18.65
N ASP A 348 0.78 0.73 -19.92
CA ASP A 348 1.68 0.24 -20.96
C ASP A 348 2.81 1.24 -21.29
N ASP A 349 2.71 2.48 -20.82
CA ASP A 349 3.72 3.52 -20.95
C ASP A 349 4.77 3.55 -19.83
N CYS A 350 4.50 2.92 -18.67
CA CYS A 350 5.37 3.00 -17.49
C CYS A 350 5.84 1.63 -16.98
N GLY A 351 5.39 0.53 -17.60
CA GLY A 351 5.77 -0.80 -17.17
C GLY A 351 5.08 -1.90 -17.96
N ILE A 352 5.20 -3.13 -17.48
CA ILE A 352 4.64 -4.32 -18.14
C ILE A 352 3.79 -5.09 -17.15
N ARG A 353 2.49 -5.13 -17.38
CA ARG A 353 1.56 -5.97 -16.64
C ARG A 353 1.54 -7.37 -17.25
N VAL A 354 1.67 -8.38 -16.42
CA VAL A 354 1.72 -9.78 -16.85
C VAL A 354 0.51 -10.57 -16.36
N ASP A 355 -0.01 -11.45 -17.21
CA ASP A 355 -1.17 -12.28 -16.88
C ASP A 355 -0.90 -13.13 -15.63
N ALA A 356 -1.70 -12.89 -14.60
CA ALA A 356 -1.66 -13.57 -13.31
C ALA A 356 -2.82 -14.57 -13.11
N THR A 357 -3.43 -15.06 -14.18
CA THR A 357 -4.54 -16.03 -14.11
C THR A 357 -4.08 -17.43 -13.71
N SER A 358 -2.80 -17.76 -13.92
CA SER A 358 -2.19 -19.02 -13.49
C SER A 358 -0.68 -18.88 -13.22
N PRO A 359 -0.08 -19.80 -12.42
CA PRO A 359 1.38 -19.83 -12.20
C PRO A 359 2.18 -19.90 -13.50
N ARG A 360 1.73 -20.70 -14.46
CA ARG A 360 2.39 -20.86 -15.76
C ARG A 360 2.39 -19.57 -16.57
N ASN A 361 1.26 -18.89 -16.62
CA ASN A 361 1.13 -17.64 -17.36
C ASN A 361 1.96 -16.53 -16.71
N LEU A 362 1.93 -16.43 -15.37
CA LEU A 362 2.72 -15.45 -14.63
C LEU A 362 4.23 -15.65 -14.87
N VAL A 363 4.74 -16.88 -14.74
CA VAL A 363 6.17 -17.19 -14.99
C VAL A 363 6.56 -16.88 -16.43
N ARG A 364 5.74 -17.29 -17.41
CA ARG A 364 5.99 -17.00 -18.83
C ARG A 364 5.97 -15.50 -19.12
N GLY A 365 4.97 -14.81 -18.58
CA GLY A 365 4.82 -13.36 -18.75
C GLY A 365 5.98 -12.56 -18.17
N LEU A 366 6.46 -12.93 -16.98
CA LEU A 366 7.65 -12.33 -16.36
C LEU A 366 8.90 -12.52 -17.26
N GLY A 367 9.15 -13.75 -17.77
CA GLY A 367 10.25 -14.00 -18.67
C GLY A 367 10.18 -13.17 -19.96
N ASN A 368 9.01 -13.12 -20.61
CA ASN A 368 8.80 -12.31 -21.80
C ASN A 368 8.98 -10.81 -21.54
N ALA A 369 8.53 -10.31 -20.38
CA ALA A 369 8.71 -8.92 -19.98
C ALA A 369 10.20 -8.57 -19.82
N ILE A 370 10.98 -9.46 -19.19
CA ILE A 370 12.43 -9.30 -19.04
C ILE A 370 13.12 -9.26 -20.41
N LEU A 371 12.73 -10.13 -21.35
CA LEU A 371 13.26 -10.12 -22.71
C LEU A 371 12.95 -8.82 -23.44
N ARG A 372 11.75 -8.28 -23.32
CA ARG A 372 11.37 -7.00 -23.93
C ARG A 372 12.18 -5.83 -23.38
N LEU A 373 12.49 -5.84 -22.08
CA LEU A 373 13.29 -4.78 -21.43
C LEU A 373 14.78 -4.84 -21.81
N ASN A 374 15.23 -5.88 -22.53
CA ASN A 374 16.56 -5.90 -23.11
C ASN A 374 16.73 -4.90 -24.24
N ASP A 375 15.67 -4.51 -24.92
CA ASP A 375 15.65 -3.38 -25.83
C ASP A 375 15.76 -2.08 -25.03
N GLU A 376 16.87 -1.40 -25.16
CA GLU A 376 17.17 -0.18 -24.40
C GLU A 376 16.25 0.99 -24.79
N GLY A 377 15.89 1.13 -26.08
CA GLY A 377 14.98 2.14 -26.54
C GLY A 377 13.58 1.98 -25.93
N TYR A 378 13.08 0.74 -25.93
CA TYR A 378 11.81 0.41 -25.30
C TYR A 378 11.85 0.65 -23.77
N ARG A 379 12.92 0.23 -23.10
CA ARG A 379 13.09 0.44 -21.67
C ARG A 379 13.12 1.92 -21.29
N LEU A 380 13.86 2.74 -22.03
CA LEU A 380 13.94 4.19 -21.78
C LEU A 380 12.60 4.89 -22.02
N LYS A 381 11.82 4.45 -23.01
CA LYS A 381 10.44 4.93 -23.21
C LYS A 381 9.59 4.66 -21.97
N LEU A 382 9.63 3.43 -21.43
CA LEU A 382 8.93 3.09 -20.19
C LEU A 382 9.44 3.87 -18.98
N SER A 383 10.73 4.17 -18.92
CA SER A 383 11.33 4.99 -17.86
C SER A 383 10.78 6.41 -17.86
N ALA A 384 10.68 7.04 -19.02
CA ALA A 384 10.08 8.36 -19.16
C ALA A 384 8.59 8.34 -18.74
N GLY A 385 7.86 7.32 -19.16
CA GLY A 385 6.46 7.12 -18.76
C GLY A 385 6.31 6.89 -17.27
N ALA A 386 7.25 6.17 -16.62
CA ALA A 386 7.26 5.96 -15.17
C ALA A 386 7.37 7.28 -14.40
N LEU A 387 8.27 8.16 -14.81
CA LEU A 387 8.40 9.50 -14.22
C LEU A 387 7.11 10.30 -14.36
N ALA A 388 6.52 10.35 -15.56
CA ALA A 388 5.26 11.03 -15.78
C ALA A 388 4.13 10.46 -14.90
N ARG A 389 4.01 9.12 -14.83
CA ARG A 389 3.02 8.44 -14.03
C ARG A 389 3.15 8.70 -12.53
N SER A 390 4.37 8.90 -12.02
CA SER A 390 4.64 9.15 -10.61
C SER A 390 3.97 10.43 -10.08
N GLU A 391 3.69 11.42 -10.93
CA GLU A 391 3.04 12.67 -10.54
C GLU A 391 1.65 12.47 -9.95
N GLU A 392 0.90 11.50 -10.48
CA GLU A 392 -0.43 11.18 -9.99
C GLU A 392 -0.42 10.59 -8.57
N TYR A 393 0.74 10.08 -8.13
CA TYR A 393 0.94 9.51 -6.80
C TYR A 393 1.54 10.51 -5.80
N SER A 394 1.78 11.75 -6.18
CA SER A 394 2.25 12.78 -5.24
C SER A 394 1.20 13.07 -4.15
N TRP A 395 1.65 13.34 -2.94
CA TRP A 395 0.75 13.77 -1.87
C TRP A 395 0.03 15.08 -2.18
N GLU A 396 0.62 15.93 -3.02
CA GLU A 396 0.00 17.16 -3.48
C GLU A 396 -1.22 16.88 -4.37
N SER A 397 -1.06 16.04 -5.40
CA SER A 397 -2.18 15.61 -6.26
C SER A 397 -3.31 14.95 -5.47
N LYS A 398 -2.96 14.16 -4.43
CA LYS A 398 -3.95 13.53 -3.56
C LYS A 398 -4.66 14.52 -2.66
N ALA A 399 -3.94 15.48 -2.09
CA ALA A 399 -4.52 16.51 -1.25
C ALA A 399 -5.63 17.28 -1.96
N LEU A 400 -5.44 17.62 -3.24
CA LEU A 400 -6.48 18.24 -4.08
C LEU A 400 -7.72 17.35 -4.25
N LYS A 401 -7.52 16.05 -4.47
CA LYS A 401 -8.64 15.09 -4.60
C LYS A 401 -9.42 14.93 -3.31
N ILE A 402 -8.72 14.96 -2.18
CA ILE A 402 -9.31 14.85 -0.84
C ILE A 402 -10.08 16.13 -0.52
N ASP A 403 -9.51 17.30 -0.78
CA ASP A 403 -10.16 18.61 -0.59
C ASP A 403 -11.49 18.68 -1.35
N ALA A 404 -11.47 18.36 -2.65
CA ALA A 404 -12.67 18.32 -3.47
C ALA A 404 -13.73 17.31 -2.98
N LEU A 405 -13.31 16.21 -2.34
CA LEU A 405 -14.23 15.25 -1.74
C LEU A 405 -14.84 15.79 -0.44
N TYR A 406 -14.06 16.49 0.37
CA TYR A 406 -14.51 17.10 1.60
C TYR A 406 -15.53 18.21 1.35
N ASP A 407 -15.27 19.06 0.34
CA ASP A 407 -16.23 20.10 -0.07
C ASP A 407 -17.60 19.49 -0.41
N ARG A 408 -17.62 18.41 -1.18
CA ARG A 408 -18.86 17.69 -1.49
C ARG A 408 -19.49 17.04 -0.24
N ALA A 409 -18.66 16.56 0.69
CA ALA A 409 -19.15 15.89 1.91
C ALA A 409 -19.86 16.82 2.87
N VAL A 410 -19.47 18.09 2.93
CA VAL A 410 -20.10 19.12 3.82
C VAL A 410 -21.18 19.93 3.13
N ALA A 411 -21.25 19.95 1.79
CA ALA A 411 -22.29 20.65 1.04
C ALA A 411 -23.60 19.86 0.92
N GLY A 412 -23.60 18.57 1.13
CA GLY A 412 -24.76 17.66 1.05
C GLY A 412 -24.99 16.86 2.30
#